data_7e7293d408128d900e023355a652aac4
#
_entry.id   7e7293d408128d900e023355a652aac4
#
_cell.length_a   1.000
_cell.length_b   1.000
_cell.length_c   1.000
_cell.angle_alpha   90.00
_cell.angle_beta   90.00
_cell.angle_gamma   90.00
#
_symmetry.space_group_name_H-M   'P 1'
#
loop_
_entity.id
_entity.type
_entity.pdbx_description
1 polymer ?
#
loop_
_entity_poly.entity_id
_entity_poly.type
_entity_poly.pdbx_seq_one_letter_code
_entity_poly.pdbx_strand_id
1 'polypeptide(L)'
;MTSLPLSAVIITRNAAATLERTLSALASFDDVVVYDNGSSDETVTIAGSFANVRLFEGEFLGFGPTKRHAVSLARHEWILSLDADEVPTPALLDTLRTWNYATDHDAAGSILRHNLMLGKEVRHSGWGNDWLIRLFNKRFSNFNDAMVHESVQPGKHTRVERLVGGITHYAVTDLSQFLEKVNRYSTIRAQNSRRFLSPWLILLKTGFAFFRTYFLRLGLLDGWRGVVIAFSNASGVFWKHMKAYALRHQHPDGH
;
A
#
# COMPACT_ATOMS: atom_id res chain seq x y z
N MET A 1 29.97 10.20 -1.11
CA MET A 1 29.00 9.85 -0.05
C MET A 1 29.06 8.35 0.10
N THR A 2 29.24 7.82 1.31
CA THR A 2 29.19 6.37 1.54
C THR A 2 27.77 5.89 1.26
N SER A 3 27.64 4.84 0.43
CA SER A 3 26.34 4.25 0.14
C SER A 3 25.75 3.65 1.42
N LEU A 4 24.43 3.70 1.53
CA LEU A 4 23.71 3.07 2.65
C LEU A 4 23.72 1.54 2.46
N PRO A 5 23.97 0.73 3.50
CA PRO A 5 23.87 -0.74 3.42
C PRO A 5 22.40 -1.19 3.42
N LEU A 6 21.62 -0.63 2.51
CA LEU A 6 20.16 -0.70 2.46
C LEU A 6 19.68 -0.78 1.01
N SER A 7 18.89 -1.81 0.69
CA SER A 7 18.20 -1.92 -0.60
C SER A 7 16.79 -1.36 -0.50
N ALA A 8 16.38 -0.52 -1.45
CA ALA A 8 14.98 -0.20 -1.65
C ALA A 8 14.34 -1.28 -2.54
N VAL A 9 13.14 -1.75 -2.17
CA VAL A 9 12.43 -2.80 -2.91
C VAL A 9 11.01 -2.34 -3.22
N ILE A 10 10.66 -2.36 -4.51
CA ILE A 10 9.40 -1.89 -5.05
C ILE A 10 8.81 -2.98 -5.95
N ILE A 11 7.54 -3.34 -5.75
CA ILE A 11 6.77 -4.08 -6.74
C ILE A 11 5.89 -3.11 -7.51
N THR A 12 5.72 -3.32 -8.81
CA THR A 12 5.00 -2.37 -9.65
C THR A 12 4.17 -3.05 -10.75
N ARG A 13 3.12 -2.35 -11.17
CA ARG A 13 2.36 -2.63 -12.38
C ARG A 13 1.59 -1.39 -12.81
N ASN A 14 1.84 -0.90 -14.02
CA ASN A 14 1.19 0.28 -14.59
C ASN A 14 1.26 1.49 -13.65
N ALA A 15 2.48 1.88 -13.27
CA ALA A 15 2.75 2.95 -12.31
C ALA A 15 3.52 4.14 -12.93
N ALA A 16 3.48 4.31 -14.26
CA ALA A 16 4.20 5.38 -14.96
C ALA A 16 3.93 6.77 -14.37
N ALA A 17 2.72 7.03 -13.87
CA ALA A 17 2.33 8.32 -13.30
C ALA A 17 3.05 8.69 -11.97
N THR A 18 3.62 7.70 -11.26
CA THR A 18 4.16 7.90 -9.90
C THR A 18 5.59 7.40 -9.72
N LEU A 19 6.01 6.38 -10.47
CA LEU A 19 7.26 5.65 -10.27
C LEU A 19 8.49 6.56 -10.40
N GLU A 20 8.53 7.47 -11.38
CA GLU A 20 9.66 8.38 -11.59
C GLU A 20 9.95 9.21 -10.33
N ARG A 21 8.90 9.73 -9.69
CA ARG A 21 9.03 10.50 -8.44
C ARG A 21 9.56 9.66 -7.29
N THR A 22 9.09 8.42 -7.17
CA THR A 22 9.55 7.47 -6.15
C THR A 22 11.03 7.14 -6.36
N LEU A 23 11.44 6.81 -7.58
CA LEU A 23 12.84 6.49 -7.91
C LEU A 23 13.79 7.68 -7.76
N SER A 24 13.33 8.89 -8.13
CA SER A 24 14.11 10.12 -7.95
C SER A 24 14.45 10.38 -6.47
N ALA A 25 13.55 10.09 -5.55
CA ALA A 25 13.81 10.22 -4.12
C ALA A 25 14.81 9.17 -3.59
N LEU A 26 15.02 8.09 -4.33
CA LEU A 26 15.94 6.99 -4.00
C LEU A 26 17.29 7.11 -4.73
N ALA A 27 17.60 8.23 -5.35
CA ALA A 27 18.84 8.43 -6.13
C ALA A 27 20.12 8.23 -5.31
N SER A 28 20.08 8.36 -3.98
CA SER A 28 21.23 8.11 -3.08
C SER A 28 21.41 6.65 -2.68
N PHE A 29 20.52 5.76 -3.06
CA PHE A 29 20.62 4.32 -2.81
C PHE A 29 21.47 3.68 -3.93
N ASP A 30 22.32 2.72 -3.57
CA ASP A 30 23.14 1.98 -4.54
C ASP A 30 22.44 0.69 -5.04
N ASP A 31 21.35 0.30 -4.40
CA ASP A 31 20.55 -0.86 -4.76
C ASP A 31 19.05 -0.55 -4.65
N VAL A 32 18.39 -0.40 -5.79
CA VAL A 32 16.95 -0.26 -5.90
C VAL A 32 16.41 -1.41 -6.76
N VAL A 33 15.69 -2.32 -6.14
CA VAL A 33 15.01 -3.43 -6.83
C VAL A 33 13.63 -2.98 -7.26
N VAL A 34 13.35 -2.99 -8.55
CA VAL A 34 12.00 -2.83 -9.10
C VAL A 34 11.57 -4.17 -9.69
N TYR A 35 10.49 -4.74 -9.19
CA TYR A 35 9.91 -5.97 -9.69
C TYR A 35 8.59 -5.67 -10.39
N ASP A 36 8.59 -5.75 -11.72
CA ASP A 36 7.44 -5.44 -12.57
C ASP A 36 6.59 -6.68 -12.83
N ASN A 37 5.28 -6.53 -12.63
CA ASN A 37 4.30 -7.59 -12.78
C ASN A 37 3.51 -7.49 -14.10
N GLY A 38 4.19 -7.16 -15.19
CA GLY A 38 3.62 -7.08 -16.54
C GLY A 38 2.93 -5.74 -16.77
N SER A 39 3.67 -4.64 -16.67
CA SER A 39 3.22 -3.31 -17.09
C SER A 39 3.06 -3.23 -18.61
N SER A 40 2.06 -2.46 -19.03
CA SER A 40 1.76 -2.15 -20.42
C SER A 40 1.89 -0.66 -20.76
N ASP A 41 2.28 0.15 -19.78
CA ASP A 41 2.56 1.58 -19.88
C ASP A 41 4.09 1.83 -19.80
N GLU A 42 4.52 3.09 -19.68
CA GLU A 42 5.93 3.49 -19.63
C GLU A 42 6.68 3.07 -18.35
N THR A 43 6.08 2.28 -17.45
CA THR A 43 6.66 1.90 -16.15
C THR A 43 8.05 1.27 -16.31
N VAL A 44 8.20 0.31 -17.22
CA VAL A 44 9.47 -0.41 -17.48
C VAL A 44 10.54 0.54 -18.03
N THR A 45 10.16 1.40 -18.98
CA THR A 45 11.05 2.43 -19.57
C THR A 45 11.54 3.40 -18.49
N ILE A 46 10.65 3.88 -17.64
CA ILE A 46 10.99 4.77 -16.52
C ILE A 46 11.94 4.08 -15.56
N ALA A 47 11.66 2.85 -15.14
CA ALA A 47 12.53 2.11 -14.22
C ALA A 47 13.94 1.91 -14.80
N GLY A 48 14.05 1.57 -16.10
CA GLY A 48 15.31 1.35 -16.80
C GLY A 48 16.15 2.62 -16.99
N SER A 49 15.58 3.81 -16.84
CA SER A 49 16.31 5.08 -16.97
C SER A 49 17.17 5.44 -15.75
N PHE A 50 16.99 4.76 -14.61
CA PHE A 50 17.73 5.01 -13.38
C PHE A 50 18.91 4.05 -13.22
N ALA A 51 20.14 4.55 -13.17
CA ALA A 51 21.37 3.75 -13.12
C ALA A 51 21.50 2.87 -11.85
N ASN A 52 20.85 3.24 -10.77
CA ASN A 52 20.84 2.49 -9.49
C ASN A 52 19.69 1.49 -9.38
N VAL A 53 18.84 1.39 -10.41
CA VAL A 53 17.71 0.46 -10.46
C VAL A 53 18.14 -0.86 -11.09
N ARG A 54 17.76 -1.96 -10.46
CA ARG A 54 17.76 -3.30 -11.03
C ARG A 54 16.32 -3.73 -11.27
N LEU A 55 15.95 -3.73 -12.53
CA LEU A 55 14.61 -4.11 -12.98
C LEU A 55 14.53 -5.63 -13.17
N PHE A 56 13.48 -6.23 -12.62
CA PHE A 56 13.11 -7.62 -12.81
C PHE A 56 11.65 -7.69 -13.25
N GLU A 57 11.36 -8.59 -14.15
CA GLU A 57 10.00 -8.83 -14.63
C GLU A 57 9.54 -10.23 -14.23
N GLY A 58 8.27 -10.37 -13.85
CA GLY A 58 7.72 -11.66 -13.49
C GLY A 58 6.25 -11.63 -13.10
N GLU A 59 5.73 -12.81 -12.80
CA GLU A 59 4.32 -12.99 -12.48
C GLU A 59 3.93 -12.40 -11.12
N PHE A 60 2.69 -11.96 -11.02
CA PHE A 60 2.08 -11.57 -9.76
C PHE A 60 1.53 -12.79 -9.01
N LEU A 61 2.17 -13.16 -7.93
CA LEU A 61 1.83 -14.32 -7.10
C LEU A 61 0.92 -13.96 -5.90
N GLY A 62 0.37 -12.74 -5.86
CA GLY A 62 -0.25 -12.12 -4.70
C GLY A 62 0.71 -11.12 -4.04
N PHE A 63 0.18 -10.15 -3.29
CA PHE A 63 1.03 -9.07 -2.75
C PHE A 63 2.15 -9.57 -1.83
N GLY A 64 1.84 -10.42 -0.85
CA GLY A 64 2.83 -10.94 0.08
C GLY A 64 3.91 -11.79 -0.59
N PRO A 65 3.55 -12.86 -1.34
CA PRO A 65 4.52 -13.69 -2.06
C PRO A 65 5.37 -12.89 -3.05
N THR A 66 4.78 -11.97 -3.81
CA THR A 66 5.51 -11.13 -4.78
C THR A 66 6.50 -10.19 -4.09
N LYS A 67 6.09 -9.51 -3.01
CA LYS A 67 7.00 -8.65 -2.21
C LYS A 67 8.12 -9.47 -1.57
N ARG A 68 7.83 -10.67 -1.07
CA ARG A 68 8.85 -11.58 -0.54
C ARG A 68 9.86 -11.99 -1.60
N HIS A 69 9.39 -12.32 -2.80
CA HIS A 69 10.27 -12.62 -3.92
C HIS A 69 11.14 -11.42 -4.29
N ALA A 70 10.56 -10.23 -4.43
CA ALA A 70 11.31 -9.00 -4.71
C ALA A 70 12.38 -8.71 -3.62
N VAL A 71 12.07 -8.91 -2.34
CA VAL A 71 13.01 -8.80 -1.22
C VAL A 71 14.18 -9.78 -1.36
N SER A 72 13.98 -10.99 -1.88
CA SER A 72 15.06 -11.97 -2.08
C SER A 72 16.08 -11.52 -3.12
N LEU A 73 15.69 -10.66 -4.06
CA LEU A 73 16.55 -10.11 -5.11
C LEU A 73 17.46 -8.96 -4.63
N ALA A 74 17.20 -8.40 -3.46
CA ALA A 74 17.96 -7.31 -2.89
C ALA A 74 19.40 -7.72 -2.54
N ARG A 75 20.38 -6.82 -2.77
CA ARG A 75 21.81 -7.05 -2.44
C ARG A 75 22.06 -6.99 -0.95
N HIS A 76 21.46 -6.00 -0.28
CA HIS A 76 21.65 -5.78 1.15
C HIS A 76 20.69 -6.63 1.98
N GLU A 77 21.03 -6.83 3.25
CA GLU A 77 20.18 -7.50 4.22
C GLU A 77 19.06 -6.60 4.72
N TRP A 78 19.36 -5.30 4.82
CA TRP A 78 18.39 -4.30 5.19
C TRP A 78 17.56 -3.87 4.00
N ILE A 79 16.27 -3.79 4.21
CA ILE A 79 15.28 -3.52 3.18
C ILE A 79 14.43 -2.32 3.59
N LEU A 80 14.32 -1.34 2.69
CA LEU A 80 13.27 -0.34 2.68
C LEU A 80 12.23 -0.77 1.63
N SER A 81 11.09 -1.29 2.07
CA SER A 81 10.03 -1.66 1.13
C SER A 81 9.08 -0.50 0.90
N LEU A 82 8.88 -0.15 -0.37
CA LEU A 82 7.99 0.92 -0.81
C LEU A 82 7.02 0.41 -1.88
N ASP A 83 5.88 1.07 -2.00
CA ASP A 83 5.01 0.92 -3.14
C ASP A 83 5.40 1.95 -4.23
N ALA A 84 5.05 1.73 -5.50
CA ALA A 84 5.48 2.58 -6.62
C ALA A 84 4.93 4.02 -6.60
N ASP A 85 4.03 4.31 -5.67
CA ASP A 85 3.40 5.61 -5.40
C ASP A 85 3.77 6.16 -4.00
N GLU A 86 4.83 5.61 -3.38
CA GLU A 86 5.32 6.00 -2.06
C GLU A 86 6.70 6.68 -2.16
N VAL A 87 6.80 7.88 -1.62
CA VAL A 87 8.02 8.71 -1.66
C VAL A 87 8.53 8.97 -0.23
N PRO A 88 9.73 8.54 0.13
CA PRO A 88 10.31 8.85 1.44
C PRO A 88 10.55 10.35 1.58
N THR A 89 10.17 10.91 2.74
CA THR A 89 10.45 12.32 3.04
C THR A 89 11.94 12.56 3.31
N PRO A 90 12.47 13.80 3.12
CA PRO A 90 13.85 14.10 3.47
C PRO A 90 14.20 13.73 4.92
N ALA A 91 13.31 14.00 5.87
CA ALA A 91 13.50 13.64 7.28
C ALA A 91 13.62 12.13 7.49
N LEU A 92 12.87 11.31 6.73
CA LEU A 92 13.05 9.85 6.77
C LEU A 92 14.41 9.45 6.18
N LEU A 93 14.82 10.03 5.06
CA LEU A 93 16.12 9.73 4.46
C LEU A 93 17.28 10.07 5.41
N ASP A 94 17.17 11.17 6.17
CA ASP A 94 18.16 11.53 7.19
C ASP A 94 18.16 10.51 8.36
N THR A 95 16.99 10.07 8.79
CA THR A 95 16.87 9.02 9.81
C THR A 95 17.50 7.71 9.32
N LEU A 96 17.28 7.32 8.06
CA LEU A 96 17.89 6.12 7.48
C LEU A 96 19.41 6.21 7.39
N ARG A 97 20.01 7.41 7.20
CA ARG A 97 21.46 7.60 7.21
C ARG A 97 22.07 7.39 8.58
N THR A 98 21.34 7.64 9.64
CA THR A 98 21.79 7.51 11.04
C THR A 98 21.36 6.19 11.69
N TRP A 99 20.59 5.34 10.99
CA TRP A 99 20.18 4.04 11.49
C TRP A 99 21.37 3.12 11.72
N ASN A 100 21.40 2.43 12.85
CA ASN A 100 22.50 1.54 13.19
C ASN A 100 22.35 0.15 12.57
N TYR A 101 22.72 0.02 11.31
CA TYR A 101 22.63 -1.23 10.54
C TYR A 101 23.49 -2.37 11.09
N ALA A 102 24.55 -2.05 11.84
CA ALA A 102 25.52 -3.03 12.31
C ALA A 102 25.12 -3.72 13.62
N THR A 103 24.41 -3.02 14.51
CA THR A 103 24.10 -3.54 15.86
C THR A 103 22.63 -3.88 16.06
N ASP A 104 21.72 -3.24 15.30
CA ASP A 104 20.28 -3.40 15.47
C ASP A 104 19.69 -4.46 14.50
N HIS A 105 20.39 -5.55 14.28
CA HIS A 105 19.99 -6.59 13.31
C HIS A 105 18.57 -7.12 13.53
N ASP A 106 18.10 -7.13 14.75
CA ASP A 106 16.78 -7.61 15.16
C ASP A 106 15.75 -6.47 15.33
N ALA A 107 16.09 -5.24 14.91
CA ALA A 107 15.16 -4.12 14.90
C ALA A 107 14.41 -4.00 13.55
N ALA A 108 13.26 -3.36 13.60
CA ALA A 108 12.48 -2.98 12.43
C ALA A 108 11.90 -1.58 12.59
N GLY A 109 11.90 -0.80 11.52
CA GLY A 109 11.39 0.57 11.50
C GLY A 109 9.92 0.61 11.05
N SER A 110 9.06 1.13 11.92
CA SER A 110 7.69 1.50 11.59
C SER A 110 7.66 2.96 11.15
N ILE A 111 7.13 3.21 9.96
CA ILE A 111 7.17 4.50 9.29
C ILE A 111 5.74 5.00 9.10
N LEU A 112 5.51 6.29 9.41
CA LEU A 112 4.21 6.93 9.20
C LEU A 112 4.00 7.19 7.70
N ARG A 113 2.86 6.74 7.18
CA ARG A 113 2.45 7.00 5.80
C ARG A 113 1.47 8.17 5.74
N HIS A 114 1.87 9.23 5.05
CA HIS A 114 1.08 10.42 4.79
C HIS A 114 0.27 10.23 3.50
N ASN A 115 -1.00 9.90 3.62
CA ASN A 115 -1.86 9.61 2.49
C ASN A 115 -2.36 10.90 1.82
N LEU A 116 -2.00 11.11 0.56
CA LEU A 116 -2.45 12.25 -0.24
C LEU A 116 -3.63 11.85 -1.13
N MET A 117 -4.63 12.70 -1.16
CA MET A 117 -5.74 12.65 -2.11
C MET A 117 -5.79 13.94 -2.91
N LEU A 118 -5.54 13.85 -4.21
CA LEU A 118 -5.49 15.01 -5.13
C LEU A 118 -4.60 16.12 -4.55
N GLY A 119 -3.36 15.78 -4.24
CA GLY A 119 -2.32 16.70 -3.80
C GLY A 119 -2.41 17.22 -2.37
N LYS A 120 -3.41 16.81 -1.57
CA LYS A 120 -3.52 17.22 -0.16
C LYS A 120 -3.57 16.01 0.77
N GLU A 121 -2.84 16.11 1.88
CA GLU A 121 -2.84 15.09 2.93
C GLU A 121 -4.22 14.95 3.57
N VAL A 122 -4.65 13.70 3.74
CA VAL A 122 -5.85 13.30 4.48
C VAL A 122 -5.42 12.74 5.82
N ARG A 123 -5.80 13.40 6.91
CA ARG A 123 -5.38 13.03 8.27
C ARG A 123 -6.43 12.31 9.07
N HIS A 124 -7.67 12.29 8.59
CA HIS A 124 -8.84 11.70 9.23
C HIS A 124 -9.48 10.65 8.32
N SER A 125 -10.79 10.46 8.40
CA SER A 125 -11.51 9.49 7.56
C SER A 125 -11.04 8.03 7.70
N GLY A 126 -10.12 7.75 8.62
CA GLY A 126 -9.45 6.46 8.79
C GLY A 126 -8.21 6.27 7.91
N TRP A 127 -7.68 7.35 7.31
CA TRP A 127 -6.46 7.36 6.50
C TRP A 127 -5.24 7.94 7.24
N GLY A 128 -5.47 8.67 8.33
CA GLY A 128 -4.40 9.16 9.18
C GLY A 128 -3.87 8.08 10.13
N ASN A 129 -2.74 8.35 10.77
CA ASN A 129 -2.09 7.46 11.73
C ASN A 129 -1.76 6.06 11.18
N ASP A 130 -1.34 6.02 9.92
CA ASP A 130 -1.07 4.80 9.15
C ASP A 130 0.41 4.41 9.29
N TRP A 131 0.72 3.66 10.35
CA TRP A 131 2.06 3.20 10.68
C TRP A 131 2.31 1.81 10.09
N LEU A 132 3.34 1.69 9.25
CA LEU A 132 3.70 0.46 8.57
C LEU A 132 5.16 0.10 8.83
N ILE A 133 5.46 -1.18 9.06
CA ILE A 133 6.84 -1.65 9.06
C ILE A 133 7.32 -1.65 7.61
N ARG A 134 8.28 -0.77 7.31
CA ARG A 134 8.85 -0.58 5.96
C ARG A 134 10.36 -0.75 5.94
N LEU A 135 11.05 -0.55 7.08
CA LEU A 135 12.47 -0.85 7.26
C LEU A 135 12.64 -2.13 8.07
N PHE A 136 13.35 -3.11 7.53
CA PHE A 136 13.60 -4.37 8.24
C PHE A 136 14.80 -5.13 7.67
N ASN A 137 15.40 -5.99 8.51
CA ASN A 137 16.42 -6.93 8.04
C ASN A 137 15.73 -8.21 7.54
N LYS A 138 15.97 -8.58 6.27
CA LYS A 138 15.31 -9.72 5.59
C LYS A 138 15.65 -11.09 6.19
N ARG A 139 16.69 -11.17 7.03
CA ARG A 139 17.02 -12.41 7.77
C ARG A 139 16.08 -12.69 8.92
N PHE A 140 15.52 -11.64 9.54
CA PHE A 140 14.72 -11.75 10.75
C PHE A 140 13.24 -11.46 10.52
N SER A 141 12.93 -10.69 9.49
CA SER A 141 11.57 -10.23 9.18
C SER A 141 11.29 -10.32 7.68
N ASN A 142 10.06 -10.62 7.30
CA ASN A 142 9.66 -10.63 5.89
C ASN A 142 8.15 -10.48 5.78
N PHE A 143 7.63 -10.34 4.56
CA PHE A 143 6.20 -10.30 4.30
C PHE A 143 5.52 -11.64 4.60
N ASN A 144 4.27 -11.59 5.07
CA ASN A 144 3.40 -12.76 5.18
C ASN A 144 2.97 -13.25 3.77
N ASP A 145 2.30 -14.41 3.72
CA ASP A 145 1.79 -15.00 2.47
C ASP A 145 0.41 -14.48 2.06
N ALA A 146 -0.02 -13.33 2.60
CA ALA A 146 -1.33 -12.79 2.31
C ALA A 146 -1.43 -12.35 0.84
N MET A 147 -2.47 -12.82 0.15
CA MET A 147 -2.76 -12.43 -1.23
C MET A 147 -3.16 -10.97 -1.35
N VAL A 148 -3.78 -10.43 -0.30
CA VAL A 148 -4.22 -9.03 -0.16
C VAL A 148 -4.03 -8.63 1.30
N HIS A 149 -3.70 -7.35 1.57
CA HIS A 149 -3.41 -6.83 2.91
C HIS A 149 -2.17 -7.49 3.55
N GLU A 150 -1.13 -7.62 2.74
CA GLU A 150 0.17 -8.10 3.18
C GLU A 150 0.76 -7.15 4.25
N SER A 151 1.57 -7.71 5.11
CA SER A 151 2.32 -6.96 6.12
C SER A 151 3.65 -7.63 6.38
N VAL A 152 4.64 -6.83 6.76
CA VAL A 152 5.90 -7.37 7.27
C VAL A 152 5.63 -8.01 8.63
N GLN A 153 5.98 -9.27 8.76
CA GLN A 153 5.94 -10.01 10.02
C GLN A 153 7.31 -9.88 10.69
N PRO A 154 7.41 -9.14 11.79
CA PRO A 154 8.65 -9.09 12.55
C PRO A 154 8.97 -10.46 13.13
N GLY A 155 10.25 -10.79 13.19
CA GLY A 155 10.72 -12.00 13.88
C GLY A 155 10.35 -11.99 15.36
N LYS A 156 10.36 -13.16 16.00
CA LYS A 156 9.89 -13.34 17.39
C LYS A 156 10.53 -12.38 18.42
N HIS A 157 11.76 -11.95 18.17
CA HIS A 157 12.51 -11.05 19.06
C HIS A 157 12.73 -9.65 18.45
N THR A 158 12.14 -9.39 17.27
CA THR A 158 12.33 -8.12 16.57
C THR A 158 11.65 -6.97 17.32
N ARG A 159 12.45 -5.97 17.69
CA ARG A 159 11.99 -4.71 18.26
C ARG A 159 11.49 -3.79 17.15
N VAL A 160 10.27 -3.32 17.26
CA VAL A 160 9.68 -2.39 16.28
C VAL A 160 9.76 -0.96 16.82
N GLU A 161 10.46 -0.09 16.11
CA GLU A 161 10.65 1.31 16.46
C GLU A 161 9.93 2.23 15.48
N ARG A 162 9.35 3.32 15.98
CA ARG A 162 8.78 4.38 15.15
C ARG A 162 9.90 5.31 14.69
N LEU A 163 10.07 5.44 13.37
CA LEU A 163 11.09 6.30 12.79
C LEU A 163 10.58 7.74 12.66
N VAL A 164 11.53 8.68 12.76
CA VAL A 164 11.27 10.09 12.47
C VAL A 164 11.18 10.29 10.96
N GLY A 165 10.29 11.16 10.53
CA GLY A 165 9.93 11.33 9.12
C GLY A 165 8.80 10.41 8.70
N GLY A 166 8.58 10.27 7.41
CA GLY A 166 7.46 9.49 6.90
C GLY A 166 7.59 9.19 5.42
N ILE A 167 6.58 8.53 4.89
CA ILE A 167 6.41 8.24 3.47
C ILE A 167 5.21 9.02 2.96
N THR A 168 5.39 9.81 1.92
CA THR A 168 4.30 10.45 1.18
C THR A 168 3.72 9.45 0.20
N HIS A 169 2.46 9.09 0.38
CA HIS A 169 1.75 8.14 -0.48
C HIS A 169 0.73 8.88 -1.35
N TYR A 170 0.90 8.83 -2.64
CA TYR A 170 0.00 9.43 -3.63
C TYR A 170 -1.20 8.52 -3.88
N ALA A 171 -2.01 8.29 -2.85
CA ALA A 171 -3.07 7.29 -2.78
C ALA A 171 -4.17 7.49 -3.84
N VAL A 172 -4.50 8.74 -4.15
CA VAL A 172 -5.49 9.11 -5.15
C VAL A 172 -4.98 10.32 -5.93
N THR A 173 -4.65 10.11 -7.18
CA THR A 173 -4.25 11.14 -8.15
C THR A 173 -5.38 11.51 -9.10
N ASP A 174 -6.36 10.61 -9.27
CA ASP A 174 -7.53 10.76 -10.11
C ASP A 174 -8.76 10.10 -9.48
N LEU A 175 -9.91 10.80 -9.52
CA LEU A 175 -11.16 10.30 -8.91
C LEU A 175 -11.79 9.16 -9.70
N SER A 176 -11.66 9.16 -11.03
CA SER A 176 -12.25 8.10 -11.86
C SER A 176 -11.55 6.78 -11.57
N GLN A 177 -10.20 6.78 -11.55
CA GLN A 177 -9.40 5.62 -11.18
C GLN A 177 -9.69 5.14 -9.74
N PHE A 178 -9.90 6.08 -8.82
CA PHE A 178 -10.28 5.74 -7.44
C PHE A 178 -11.63 5.03 -7.38
N LEU A 179 -12.64 5.49 -8.12
CA LEU A 179 -13.96 4.85 -8.20
C LEU A 179 -13.89 3.48 -8.89
N GLU A 180 -13.13 3.34 -9.95
CA GLU A 180 -12.86 2.03 -10.59
C GLU A 180 -12.23 1.04 -9.59
N LYS A 181 -11.27 1.50 -8.80
CA LYS A 181 -10.66 0.69 -7.73
C LYS A 181 -11.70 0.25 -6.70
N VAL A 182 -12.58 1.15 -6.24
CA VAL A 182 -13.68 0.84 -5.33
C VAL A 182 -14.62 -0.21 -5.94
N ASN A 183 -14.98 -0.05 -7.21
CA ASN A 183 -15.83 -0.99 -7.94
C ASN A 183 -15.17 -2.38 -8.03
N ARG A 184 -13.91 -2.46 -8.46
CA ARG A 184 -13.15 -3.71 -8.58
C ARG A 184 -13.03 -4.44 -7.24
N TYR A 185 -12.63 -3.75 -6.17
CA TYR A 185 -12.54 -4.37 -4.85
C TYR A 185 -13.87 -4.80 -4.27
N SER A 186 -14.96 -4.07 -4.55
CA SER A 186 -16.29 -4.49 -4.14
C SER A 186 -16.71 -5.80 -4.82
N THR A 187 -16.33 -6.00 -6.08
CA THR A 187 -16.60 -7.24 -6.83
C THR A 187 -15.85 -8.43 -6.26
N ILE A 188 -14.51 -8.29 -6.07
CA ILE A 188 -13.67 -9.35 -5.48
C ILE A 188 -14.19 -9.75 -4.09
N ARG A 189 -14.56 -8.77 -3.26
CA ARG A 189 -15.11 -9.03 -1.92
C ARG A 189 -16.50 -9.64 -1.94
N ALA A 190 -17.29 -9.37 -2.98
CA ALA A 190 -18.62 -9.98 -3.14
C ALA A 190 -18.51 -11.48 -3.48
N GLN A 191 -17.62 -11.83 -4.41
CA GLN A 191 -17.36 -13.21 -4.81
C GLN A 191 -16.89 -14.10 -3.64
N ASN A 192 -16.12 -13.52 -2.72
CA ASN A 192 -15.62 -14.21 -1.52
C ASN A 192 -16.55 -14.09 -0.31
N SER A 193 -17.75 -13.52 -0.47
CA SER A 193 -18.67 -13.29 0.65
C SER A 193 -19.53 -14.52 0.95
N ARG A 194 -19.37 -15.07 2.14
CA ARG A 194 -20.23 -16.14 2.67
C ARG A 194 -21.51 -15.62 3.36
N ARG A 195 -21.61 -14.28 3.59
CA ARG A 195 -22.73 -13.67 4.30
C ARG A 195 -23.65 -12.95 3.34
N PHE A 196 -24.91 -13.35 3.30
CA PHE A 196 -25.95 -12.71 2.52
C PHE A 196 -26.82 -11.88 3.47
N LEU A 197 -27.04 -10.63 3.11
CA LEU A 197 -27.81 -9.68 3.89
C LEU A 197 -29.06 -9.29 3.11
N SER A 198 -30.17 -9.02 3.82
CA SER A 198 -31.35 -8.44 3.19
C SER A 198 -31.04 -7.02 2.67
N PRO A 199 -31.75 -6.53 1.63
CA PRO A 199 -31.55 -5.19 1.09
C PRO A 199 -31.63 -4.07 2.16
N TRP A 200 -32.57 -4.18 3.10
CA TRP A 200 -32.69 -3.23 4.21
C TRP A 200 -31.45 -3.20 5.11
N LEU A 201 -30.90 -4.36 5.42
CA LEU A 201 -29.69 -4.45 6.24
C LEU A 201 -28.46 -3.92 5.50
N ILE A 202 -28.45 -4.07 4.16
CA ILE A 202 -27.40 -3.47 3.32
C ILE A 202 -27.47 -1.94 3.39
N LEU A 203 -28.67 -1.35 3.26
CA LEU A 203 -28.85 0.11 3.36
C LEU A 203 -28.43 0.63 4.74
N LEU A 204 -28.84 -0.04 5.82
CA LEU A 204 -28.42 0.34 7.19
C LEU A 204 -26.90 0.30 7.35
N LYS A 205 -26.23 -0.77 6.88
CA LYS A 205 -24.76 -0.87 6.93
C LYS A 205 -24.08 0.19 6.09
N THR A 206 -24.63 0.52 4.93
CA THR A 206 -24.13 1.58 4.06
C THR A 206 -24.20 2.95 4.76
N GLY A 207 -25.36 3.28 5.32
CA GLY A 207 -25.54 4.52 6.09
C GLY A 207 -24.59 4.59 7.29
N PHE A 208 -24.45 3.49 8.03
CA PHE A 208 -23.49 3.42 9.13
C PHE A 208 -22.02 3.56 8.68
N ALA A 209 -21.67 3.00 7.54
CA ALA A 209 -20.30 3.15 7.00
C ALA A 209 -19.98 4.61 6.67
N PHE A 210 -20.94 5.34 6.05
CA PHE A 210 -20.82 6.77 5.82
C PHE A 210 -20.68 7.53 7.16
N PHE A 211 -21.63 7.33 8.08
CA PHE A 211 -21.65 7.99 9.38
C PHE A 211 -20.34 7.76 10.14
N ARG A 212 -19.88 6.51 10.21
CA ARG A 212 -18.63 6.17 10.87
C ARG A 212 -17.43 6.90 10.27
N THR A 213 -17.34 6.96 8.93
CA THR A 213 -16.18 7.58 8.26
C THR A 213 -16.22 9.09 8.40
N TYR A 214 -17.38 9.70 8.19
CA TYR A 214 -17.52 11.16 8.14
C TYR A 214 -17.54 11.78 9.54
N PHE A 215 -18.28 11.19 10.48
CA PHE A 215 -18.42 11.73 11.83
C PHE A 215 -17.46 11.07 12.84
N LEU A 216 -17.51 9.75 13.02
CA LEU A 216 -16.72 9.09 14.06
C LEU A 216 -15.23 9.09 13.79
N ARG A 217 -14.82 9.06 12.49
CA ARG A 217 -13.44 9.17 12.07
C ARG A 217 -13.06 10.58 11.63
N LEU A 218 -13.88 11.56 12.00
CA LEU A 218 -13.64 12.99 11.79
C LEU A 218 -13.37 13.37 10.33
N GLY A 219 -13.96 12.64 9.37
CA GLY A 219 -13.80 12.92 7.93
C GLY A 219 -14.25 14.34 7.56
N LEU A 220 -15.17 14.93 8.34
CA LEU A 220 -15.60 16.33 8.18
C LEU A 220 -14.40 17.32 8.23
N LEU A 221 -13.32 16.99 8.95
CA LEU A 221 -12.12 17.83 9.06
C LEU A 221 -11.21 17.76 7.82
N ASP A 222 -11.37 16.74 6.97
CA ASP A 222 -10.68 16.62 5.69
C ASP A 222 -11.38 17.41 4.56
N GLY A 223 -12.43 18.18 4.89
CA GLY A 223 -13.22 18.97 3.97
C GLY A 223 -13.94 18.09 2.93
N TRP A 224 -14.02 18.55 1.67
CA TRP A 224 -14.69 17.81 0.60
C TRP A 224 -14.07 16.42 0.32
N ARG A 225 -12.77 16.24 0.60
CA ARG A 225 -12.08 14.95 0.47
C ARG A 225 -12.64 13.93 1.46
N GLY A 226 -12.93 14.37 2.67
CA GLY A 226 -13.58 13.52 3.67
C GLY A 226 -14.99 13.08 3.24
N VAL A 227 -15.75 13.95 2.55
CA VAL A 227 -17.04 13.58 1.95
C VAL A 227 -16.84 12.48 0.90
N VAL A 228 -15.89 12.66 -0.02
CA VAL A 228 -15.61 11.67 -1.08
C VAL A 228 -15.21 10.34 -0.48
N ILE A 229 -14.31 10.32 0.50
CA ILE A 229 -13.85 9.09 1.17
C ILE A 229 -15.02 8.40 1.90
N ALA A 230 -15.84 9.17 2.63
CA ALA A 230 -16.97 8.61 3.35
C ALA A 230 -18.00 8.00 2.42
N PHE A 231 -18.30 8.68 1.31
CA PHE A 231 -19.22 8.19 0.29
C PHE A 231 -18.65 6.96 -0.43
N SER A 232 -17.37 6.98 -0.81
CA SER A 232 -16.72 5.84 -1.45
C SER A 232 -16.66 4.61 -0.55
N ASN A 233 -16.38 4.78 0.75
CA ASN A 233 -16.44 3.69 1.72
C ASN A 233 -17.85 3.10 1.84
N ALA A 234 -18.86 3.96 1.94
CA ALA A 234 -20.27 3.55 1.98
C ALA A 234 -20.68 2.82 0.69
N SER A 235 -20.31 3.38 -0.47
CA SER A 235 -20.54 2.78 -1.79
C SER A 235 -19.87 1.40 -1.91
N GLY A 236 -18.62 1.26 -1.44
CA GLY A 236 -17.91 -0.03 -1.40
C GLY A 236 -18.62 -1.08 -0.54
N VAL A 237 -19.20 -0.68 0.59
CA VAL A 237 -20.04 -1.56 1.44
C VAL A 237 -21.31 -1.95 0.72
N PHE A 238 -22.01 -0.99 0.12
CA PHE A 238 -23.24 -1.22 -0.64
C PHE A 238 -23.01 -2.22 -1.77
N TRP A 239 -22.07 -1.91 -2.68
CA TRP A 239 -21.83 -2.74 -3.85
C TRP A 239 -21.29 -4.13 -3.52
N LYS A 240 -20.44 -4.26 -2.51
CA LYS A 240 -20.01 -5.58 -2.02
C LYS A 240 -21.21 -6.46 -1.69
N HIS A 241 -22.16 -5.96 -0.89
CA HIS A 241 -23.28 -6.77 -0.42
C HIS A 241 -24.38 -6.93 -1.47
N MET A 242 -24.62 -5.90 -2.29
CA MET A 242 -25.62 -6.00 -3.38
C MET A 242 -25.17 -6.95 -4.49
N LYS A 243 -23.89 -6.91 -4.88
CA LYS A 243 -23.33 -7.86 -5.84
C LYS A 243 -23.40 -9.30 -5.29
N ALA A 244 -23.06 -9.52 -4.02
CA ALA A 244 -23.19 -10.83 -3.39
C ALA A 244 -24.65 -11.29 -3.33
N TYR A 245 -25.59 -10.39 -3.05
CA TYR A 245 -27.02 -10.67 -3.06
C TYR A 245 -27.52 -11.03 -4.47
N ALA A 246 -27.14 -10.26 -5.50
CA ALA A 246 -27.49 -10.51 -6.88
C ALA A 246 -26.98 -11.86 -7.39
N LEU A 247 -25.71 -12.20 -7.13
CA LEU A 247 -25.10 -13.48 -7.51
C LEU A 247 -25.89 -14.66 -6.97
N ARG A 248 -26.36 -14.59 -5.71
CA ARG A 248 -27.19 -15.65 -5.13
C ARG A 248 -28.56 -15.81 -5.80
N HIS A 249 -29.18 -14.69 -6.25
CA HIS A 249 -30.50 -14.73 -6.86
C HIS A 249 -30.47 -15.08 -8.36
N GLN A 250 -29.29 -14.96 -8.99
CA GLN A 250 -29.07 -15.42 -10.36
C GLN A 250 -28.83 -16.93 -10.44
N HIS A 251 -28.37 -17.55 -9.34
CA HIS A 251 -28.13 -19.00 -9.24
C HIS A 251 -28.84 -19.56 -8.00
N PRO A 252 -30.19 -19.63 -7.98
CA PRO A 252 -30.94 -20.09 -6.80
C PRO A 252 -30.64 -21.55 -6.43
N ASP A 253 -30.16 -22.36 -7.39
CA ASP A 253 -29.92 -23.81 -7.25
C ASP A 253 -28.43 -24.18 -7.04
N GLY A 254 -27.58 -23.20 -6.73
CA GLY A 254 -26.16 -23.43 -6.46
C GLY A 254 -25.92 -23.98 -5.05
N HIS A 255 -25.84 -25.29 -4.92
CA HIS A 255 -25.26 -26.01 -3.79
C HIS A 255 -23.74 -25.89 -3.79
#